data_50626f44ecdff9bbf398beb92c5ff50d
#
_entry.id   50626f44ecdff9bbf398beb92c5ff50d
#
_cell.length_a   1.000
_cell.length_b   1.000
_cell.length_c   1.000
_cell.angle_alpha   90.00
_cell.angle_beta   90.00
_cell.angle_gamma   90.00
#
_symmetry.space_group_name_H-M   'P 1'
#
loop_
_entity.id
_entity.type
_entity.pdbx_description
1 polymer ?
#
loop_
_entity_poly.entity_id
_entity_poly.type
_entity_poly.pdbx_seq_one_letter_code
_entity_poly.pdbx_strand_id
1 'polypeptide(L)'
;MKTAVDVMTKHVVRIEPNSTVAQAIEQMKEWNVSSLLVKRESDMDTWGFMTETDLIEKVVARGLDPEELNVHQIMSKPVITVSPKSSLQECAALLSRADIRRVLVYDGNEIVGIVSSSDIFKAL
;
A
#
# COMPACT_ATOMS: atom_id res chain seq x y z
N MET A 1 -22.93 -4.91 11.03
CA MET A 1 -22.05 -5.51 10.03
C MET A 1 -20.76 -4.73 9.95
N LYS A 2 -19.62 -5.42 9.92
CA LYS A 2 -18.32 -4.74 9.84
C LYS A 2 -18.04 -4.20 8.45
N THR A 3 -17.39 -3.05 8.42
CA THR A 3 -16.98 -2.37 7.19
C THR A 3 -15.46 -2.16 7.19
N ALA A 4 -14.95 -1.62 6.10
CA ALA A 4 -13.52 -1.37 5.94
C ALA A 4 -12.94 -0.58 7.13
N VAL A 5 -13.63 0.49 7.56
CA VAL A 5 -13.15 1.32 8.66
C VAL A 5 -13.04 0.57 9.98
N ASP A 6 -13.86 -0.47 10.16
CA ASP A 6 -13.85 -1.26 11.40
C ASP A 6 -12.65 -2.20 11.50
N VAL A 7 -12.10 -2.63 10.38
CA VAL A 7 -11.03 -3.65 10.36
C VAL A 7 -9.69 -3.12 9.84
N MET A 8 -9.66 -1.95 9.24
CA MET A 8 -8.44 -1.39 8.64
C MET A 8 -7.35 -1.14 9.66
N THR A 9 -6.11 -1.22 9.19
CA THR A 9 -4.94 -0.73 9.91
C THR A 9 -4.87 0.77 9.66
N LYS A 10 -4.89 1.57 10.73
CA LYS A 10 -4.91 3.04 10.62
C LYS A 10 -3.54 3.66 10.42
N HIS A 11 -2.48 2.97 10.83
CA HIS A 11 -1.13 3.48 10.71
C HIS A 11 -0.61 3.23 9.29
N VAL A 12 -0.66 4.26 8.47
CA VAL A 12 -0.20 4.20 7.07
C VAL A 12 1.08 5.02 6.96
N VAL A 13 2.21 4.34 6.78
CA VAL A 13 3.50 5.01 6.64
C VAL A 13 3.66 5.49 5.21
N ARG A 14 4.03 6.75 5.03
CA ARG A 14 4.13 7.42 3.73
C ARG A 14 5.59 7.70 3.39
N ILE A 15 5.88 7.74 2.09
CA ILE A 15 7.21 8.07 1.58
C ILE A 15 7.08 8.94 0.34
N GLU A 16 8.08 9.78 0.11
CA GLU A 16 8.16 10.60 -1.10
C GLU A 16 8.56 9.74 -2.31
N PRO A 17 8.00 9.99 -3.50
CA PRO A 17 8.32 9.20 -4.69
C PRO A 17 9.78 9.33 -5.12
N ASN A 18 10.46 10.43 -4.77
CA ASN A 18 11.85 10.65 -5.10
C ASN A 18 12.82 10.11 -4.06
N SER A 19 12.33 9.52 -2.98
CA SER A 19 13.19 8.82 -2.02
C SER A 19 13.82 7.61 -2.70
N THR A 20 15.03 7.25 -2.26
CA THR A 20 15.67 6.04 -2.77
C THR A 20 14.97 4.81 -2.22
N VAL A 21 15.10 3.70 -2.94
CA VAL A 21 14.61 2.41 -2.47
C VAL A 21 15.31 2.02 -1.18
N ALA A 22 16.59 2.35 -1.03
CA ALA A 22 17.34 2.10 0.22
C ALA A 22 16.70 2.83 1.41
N GLN A 23 16.29 4.09 1.24
CA GLN A 23 15.58 4.84 2.28
C GLN A 23 14.23 4.21 2.61
N ALA A 24 13.53 3.70 1.60
CA ALA A 24 12.27 3.01 1.79
C ALA A 24 12.45 1.75 2.65
N ILE A 25 13.49 0.96 2.36
CA ILE A 25 13.80 -0.24 3.13
C ILE A 25 14.06 0.11 4.60
N GLU A 26 14.85 1.17 4.84
CA GLU A 26 15.11 1.63 6.20
C GLU A 26 13.82 2.00 6.93
N GLN A 27 12.93 2.74 6.27
CA GLN A 27 11.66 3.13 6.85
C GLN A 27 10.76 1.94 7.17
N MET A 28 10.69 0.99 6.27
CA MET A 28 9.90 -0.22 6.49
C MET A 28 10.39 -1.01 7.71
N LYS A 29 11.70 -1.09 7.88
CA LYS A 29 12.29 -1.77 9.04
C LYS A 29 12.08 -0.97 10.32
N GLU A 30 12.26 0.33 10.27
CA GLU A 30 12.07 1.21 11.43
C GLU A 30 10.64 1.15 11.96
N TRP A 31 9.67 1.24 11.08
CA TRP A 31 8.25 1.23 11.45
C TRP A 31 7.64 -0.16 11.50
N ASN A 32 8.42 -1.20 11.17
CA ASN A 32 7.98 -2.60 11.13
C ASN A 32 6.71 -2.77 10.29
N VAL A 33 6.74 -2.24 9.08
CA VAL A 33 5.64 -2.34 8.12
C VAL A 33 6.11 -3.06 6.86
N SER A 34 5.17 -3.69 6.16
CA SER A 34 5.45 -4.45 4.94
C SER A 34 5.12 -3.69 3.67
N SER A 35 4.70 -2.43 3.80
CA SER A 35 4.33 -1.60 2.66
C SER A 35 4.43 -0.13 3.03
N LEU A 36 4.56 0.71 1.99
CA LEU A 36 4.58 2.17 2.13
C LEU A 36 3.61 2.78 1.13
N LEU A 37 2.87 3.79 1.57
CA LEU A 37 2.07 4.61 0.69
C LEU A 37 2.98 5.67 0.06
N VAL A 38 3.01 5.73 -1.26
CA VAL A 38 3.85 6.69 -1.96
C VAL A 38 3.01 7.94 -2.24
N LYS A 39 3.48 9.08 -1.77
CA LYS A 39 2.76 10.33 -1.90
C LYS A 39 2.60 10.74 -3.35
N ARG A 40 1.46 11.33 -3.66
CA ARG A 40 1.24 11.95 -4.97
C ARG A 40 1.97 13.29 -5.00
N GLU A 41 2.43 13.69 -6.17
CA GLU A 41 3.20 14.94 -6.32
C GLU A 41 2.29 16.16 -6.38
N SER A 42 1.01 15.98 -6.73
CA SER A 42 0.02 17.05 -6.83
C SER A 42 -1.38 16.47 -6.75
N ASP A 43 -2.39 17.35 -6.68
CA ASP A 43 -3.79 16.92 -6.68
C ASP A 43 -4.19 16.25 -8.00
N MET A 44 -3.44 16.47 -9.07
CA MET A 44 -3.67 15.85 -10.37
C MET A 44 -3.01 14.49 -10.50
N ASP A 45 -2.13 14.15 -9.58
CA ASP A 45 -1.42 12.88 -9.55
C ASP A 45 -2.18 11.86 -8.70
N THR A 46 -1.84 10.58 -8.83
CA THR A 46 -2.42 9.52 -8.05
C THR A 46 -1.43 9.00 -7.02
N TRP A 47 -1.97 8.40 -5.95
CA TRP A 47 -1.15 7.73 -4.95
C TRP A 47 -0.48 6.50 -5.56
N GLY A 48 0.70 6.14 -5.05
CA GLY A 48 1.38 4.90 -5.36
C GLY A 48 1.47 4.01 -4.13
N PHE A 49 1.91 2.77 -4.32
CA PHE A 49 2.05 1.81 -3.23
C PHE A 49 3.26 0.92 -3.51
N MET A 50 4.05 0.67 -2.47
CA MET A 50 5.23 -0.18 -2.57
C MET A 50 5.20 -1.21 -1.46
N THR A 51 5.41 -2.47 -1.81
CA THR A 51 5.34 -3.58 -0.87
C THR A 51 6.68 -4.33 -0.81
N GLU A 52 6.82 -5.22 0.18
CA GLU A 52 7.96 -6.13 0.24
C GLU A 52 8.08 -6.95 -1.05
N THR A 53 6.95 -7.38 -1.61
CA THR A 53 6.94 -8.12 -2.87
C THR A 53 7.57 -7.32 -4.01
N ASP A 54 7.25 -6.02 -4.09
CA ASP A 54 7.87 -5.15 -5.09
C ASP A 54 9.38 -5.11 -4.93
N LEU A 55 9.86 -5.01 -3.69
CA LEU A 55 11.30 -4.99 -3.41
C LEU A 55 11.96 -6.29 -3.83
N ILE A 56 11.39 -7.42 -3.48
CA ILE A 56 11.95 -8.72 -3.80
C ILE A 56 11.97 -8.96 -5.31
N GLU A 57 10.86 -8.72 -5.98
CA GLU A 57 10.72 -9.03 -7.41
C GLU A 57 11.41 -8.03 -8.33
N LYS A 58 11.34 -6.75 -7.99
CA LYS A 58 11.78 -5.68 -8.88
C LYS A 58 13.19 -5.18 -8.60
N VAL A 59 13.72 -5.48 -7.42
CA VAL A 59 15.05 -5.01 -7.02
C VAL A 59 15.99 -6.18 -6.74
N VAL A 60 15.69 -6.97 -5.73
CA VAL A 60 16.58 -8.06 -5.28
C VAL A 60 16.74 -9.13 -6.35
N ALA A 61 15.62 -9.63 -6.90
CA ALA A 61 15.64 -10.70 -7.90
C ALA A 61 16.35 -10.27 -9.18
N ARG A 62 16.39 -8.97 -9.46
CA ARG A 62 17.05 -8.42 -10.65
C ARG A 62 18.48 -7.98 -10.41
N GLY A 63 18.99 -8.13 -9.19
CA GLY A 63 20.34 -7.74 -8.82
C GLY A 63 20.58 -6.24 -8.89
N LEU A 64 19.55 -5.43 -8.71
CA LEU A 64 19.68 -3.98 -8.78
C LEU A 64 20.05 -3.39 -7.42
N ASP A 65 20.74 -2.25 -7.44
CA ASP A 65 21.17 -1.55 -6.24
C ASP A 65 20.07 -0.64 -5.70
N PRO A 66 19.59 -0.88 -4.46
CA PRO A 66 18.55 -0.03 -3.87
C PRO A 66 18.94 1.45 -3.76
N GLU A 67 20.22 1.77 -3.70
CA GLU A 67 20.66 3.16 -3.62
C GLU A 67 20.61 3.88 -4.95
N GLU A 68 20.56 3.14 -6.05
CA GLU A 68 20.51 3.70 -7.41
C GLU A 68 19.10 3.82 -7.97
N LEU A 69 18.10 3.37 -7.22
CA LEU A 69 16.71 3.39 -7.64
C LEU A 69 15.88 4.30 -6.75
N ASN A 70 14.91 4.97 -7.35
CA ASN A 70 13.93 5.76 -6.61
C ASN A 70 12.63 4.96 -6.46
N VAL A 71 11.88 5.27 -5.42
CA VAL A 71 10.63 4.58 -5.09
C VAL A 71 9.66 4.60 -6.27
N HIS A 72 9.55 5.74 -6.98
CA HIS A 72 8.63 5.84 -8.11
C HIS A 72 8.93 4.86 -9.26
N GLN A 73 10.14 4.33 -9.31
CA GLN A 73 10.53 3.38 -10.37
C GLN A 73 10.02 1.97 -10.12
N ILE A 74 9.67 1.64 -8.87
CA ILE A 74 9.23 0.28 -8.52
C ILE A 74 7.83 0.23 -7.91
N MET A 75 7.24 1.34 -7.56
CA MET A 75 5.90 1.39 -6.97
C MET A 75 4.83 0.93 -7.96
N SER A 76 3.68 0.50 -7.45
CA SER A 76 2.48 0.24 -8.23
C SER A 76 1.58 1.47 -8.20
N LYS A 77 0.97 1.81 -9.35
CA LYS A 77 0.18 3.02 -9.50
C LYS A 77 -0.79 2.85 -10.69
N PRO A 78 -2.07 3.27 -10.57
CA PRO A 78 -2.69 3.80 -9.38
C PRO A 78 -2.98 2.71 -8.34
N VAL A 79 -3.26 3.14 -7.10
CA VAL A 79 -3.64 2.22 -6.03
C VAL A 79 -5.12 1.85 -6.16
N ILE A 80 -5.47 0.70 -5.61
CA ILE A 80 -6.86 0.27 -5.56
C ILE A 80 -7.42 0.67 -4.20
N THR A 81 -8.54 1.36 -4.19
CA THR A 81 -9.13 1.91 -2.97
C THR A 81 -10.55 1.41 -2.76
N VAL A 82 -10.97 1.45 -1.50
CA VAL A 82 -12.35 1.22 -1.08
C VAL A 82 -12.79 2.39 -0.20
N SER A 83 -14.09 2.54 -0.02
CA SER A 83 -14.65 3.51 0.91
C SER A 83 -14.57 2.98 2.34
N PRO A 84 -14.49 3.86 3.36
CA PRO A 84 -14.59 3.42 4.76
C PRO A 84 -15.85 2.59 5.05
N LYS A 85 -16.92 2.83 4.29
CA LYS A 85 -18.20 2.13 4.46
C LYS A 85 -18.33 0.86 3.63
N SER A 86 -17.33 0.52 2.82
CA SER A 86 -17.36 -0.71 2.03
C SER A 86 -17.45 -1.92 2.94
N SER A 87 -18.27 -2.90 2.57
CA SER A 87 -18.43 -4.12 3.35
C SER A 87 -17.19 -5.00 3.23
N LEU A 88 -17.02 -5.93 4.17
CA LEU A 88 -15.94 -6.91 4.08
C LEU A 88 -16.07 -7.76 2.83
N GLN A 89 -17.31 -8.08 2.42
CA GLN A 89 -17.55 -8.82 1.19
C GLN A 89 -17.06 -8.07 -0.04
N GLU A 90 -17.32 -6.76 -0.11
CA GLU A 90 -16.85 -5.92 -1.20
C GLU A 90 -15.33 -5.86 -1.23
N CYS A 91 -14.70 -5.68 -0.06
CA CYS A 91 -13.24 -5.67 0.06
C CYS A 91 -12.64 -7.00 -0.40
N ALA A 92 -13.19 -8.11 0.09
CA ALA A 92 -12.71 -9.45 -0.25
C ALA A 92 -12.85 -9.74 -1.75
N ALA A 93 -13.99 -9.36 -2.34
CA ALA A 93 -14.22 -9.54 -3.76
C ALA A 93 -13.22 -8.76 -4.61
N LEU A 94 -12.87 -7.55 -4.18
CA LEU A 94 -11.92 -6.71 -4.88
C LEU A 94 -10.50 -7.29 -4.79
N LEU A 95 -10.09 -7.74 -3.59
CA LEU A 95 -8.79 -8.40 -3.42
C LEU A 95 -8.67 -9.62 -4.32
N SER A 96 -9.73 -10.42 -4.39
CA SER A 96 -9.75 -11.64 -5.20
C SER A 96 -9.67 -11.33 -6.70
N ARG A 97 -10.49 -10.40 -7.18
CA ARG A 97 -10.53 -10.06 -8.61
C ARG A 97 -9.24 -9.41 -9.10
N ALA A 98 -8.62 -8.58 -8.28
CA ALA A 98 -7.38 -7.89 -8.64
C ALA A 98 -6.13 -8.72 -8.33
N ASP A 99 -6.29 -9.86 -7.68
CA ASP A 99 -5.19 -10.73 -7.24
C ASP A 99 -4.17 -9.95 -6.40
N ILE A 100 -4.68 -9.20 -5.44
CA ILE A 100 -3.88 -8.40 -4.52
C ILE A 100 -4.21 -8.76 -3.08
N ARG A 101 -3.34 -8.37 -2.15
CA ARG A 101 -3.51 -8.71 -0.74
C ARG A 101 -3.95 -7.53 0.13
N ARG A 102 -3.92 -6.33 -0.42
CA ARG A 102 -4.26 -5.10 0.32
C ARG A 102 -5.00 -4.14 -0.57
N VAL A 103 -5.95 -3.41 0.04
CA VAL A 103 -6.58 -2.25 -0.60
C VAL A 103 -6.44 -1.09 0.36
N LEU A 104 -6.40 0.11 -0.19
CA LEU A 104 -6.32 1.32 0.60
C LEU A 104 -7.72 1.86 0.86
N VAL A 105 -7.92 2.44 2.04
CA VAL A 105 -9.21 3.03 2.40
C VAL A 105 -9.10 4.54 2.16
N TYR A 106 -9.93 5.03 1.26
CA TYR A 106 -9.96 6.43 0.85
C TYR A 106 -11.29 7.05 1.25
N ASP A 107 -11.25 8.14 2.00
CA ASP A 107 -12.45 8.78 2.54
C ASP A 107 -13.04 9.86 1.62
N GLY A 108 -12.48 10.03 0.43
CA GLY A 108 -12.85 11.08 -0.50
C GLY A 108 -11.88 12.26 -0.49
N ASN A 109 -10.98 12.28 0.47
CA ASN A 109 -9.99 13.34 0.63
C ASN A 109 -8.59 12.75 0.84
N GLU A 110 -8.46 11.77 1.73
CA GLU A 110 -7.18 11.17 2.08
C GLU A 110 -7.27 9.65 2.21
N ILE A 111 -6.10 9.00 2.16
CA ILE A 111 -5.98 7.60 2.52
C ILE A 111 -5.95 7.52 4.05
N VAL A 112 -6.91 6.81 4.62
CA VAL A 112 -7.08 6.75 6.07
C VAL A 112 -6.73 5.39 6.66
N GLY A 113 -6.50 4.39 5.84
CA GLY A 113 -6.14 3.06 6.33
C GLY A 113 -5.84 2.09 5.21
N ILE A 114 -5.51 0.87 5.64
CA ILE A 114 -5.23 -0.27 4.74
C ILE A 114 -6.03 -1.46 5.24
N VAL A 115 -6.68 -2.17 4.32
CA VAL A 115 -7.35 -3.43 4.61
C VAL A 115 -6.60 -4.54 3.89
N SER A 116 -6.09 -5.50 4.64
CA SER A 116 -5.41 -6.67 4.10
C SER A 116 -6.28 -7.93 4.20
N SER A 117 -5.87 -8.97 3.48
CA SER A 117 -6.50 -10.29 3.62
C SER A 117 -6.49 -10.75 5.07
N SER A 118 -5.38 -10.50 5.79
CA SER A 118 -5.27 -10.86 7.21
C SER A 118 -6.28 -10.11 8.08
N ASP A 119 -6.52 -8.83 7.80
CA ASP A 119 -7.49 -8.03 8.55
C ASP A 119 -8.90 -8.60 8.40
N ILE A 120 -9.24 -9.02 7.19
CA ILE A 120 -10.55 -9.64 6.92
C ILE A 120 -10.64 -10.98 7.64
N PHE A 121 -9.60 -11.80 7.54
CA PHE A 121 -9.57 -13.11 8.19
C PHE A 121 -9.78 -13.00 9.69
N LYS A 122 -9.09 -12.06 10.33
CA LYS A 122 -9.21 -11.84 11.78
C LYS A 122 -10.60 -11.40 12.23
N ALA A 123 -11.37 -10.82 11.33
CA ALA A 123 -12.73 -10.36 11.60
C ALA A 123 -13.81 -11.45 11.44
N LEU A 124 -13.44 -12.60 10.98
CA LEU A 124 -14.38 -13.71 10.77
C LEU A 124 -14.78 -14.40 12.06
#